data_b00feb76503bbd0c5e2aeac96240d281
#
_entry.id   b00feb76503bbd0c5e2aeac96240d281
#
_cell.length_a   1.000
_cell.length_b   1.000
_cell.length_c   1.000
_cell.angle_alpha   90.00
_cell.angle_beta   90.00
_cell.angle_gamma   90.00
#
_symmetry.space_group_name_H-M   'P 1'
#
loop_
_entity.id
_entity.type
_entity.pdbx_description
1 polymer ?
#
loop_
_entity_poly.entity_id
_entity_poly.type
_entity_poly.pdbx_seq_one_letter_code
_entity_poly.pdbx_strand_id
1 'polypeptide(L)'
;MPEAVCTHLDQVEFTQLPSSIAGCEDCLAIGGRWLHLRMCMTCGKIGCCDSSPNRHASRHAREVSHPVIRSAEPGEGWSWCFVDEVAFEVRPEAQR
;
A
#
# COMPACT_ATOMS: atom_id res chain seq x y z
N MET A 1 2.88 -27.29 -0.98
CA MET A 1 3.78 -26.29 -0.38
C MET A 1 3.06 -24.95 -0.31
N PRO A 2 2.90 -24.43 0.85
CA PRO A 2 2.23 -23.14 0.96
C PRO A 2 3.07 -22.03 0.35
N GLU A 3 2.39 -21.08 -0.20
CA GLU A 3 3.05 -19.90 -0.72
C GLU A 3 3.51 -19.02 0.42
N ALA A 4 4.54 -18.22 0.14
CA ALA A 4 4.98 -17.24 1.11
C ALA A 4 3.86 -16.21 1.27
N VAL A 5 3.37 -16.08 2.48
CA VAL A 5 2.34 -15.11 2.78
C VAL A 5 2.76 -14.26 3.97
N CYS A 6 2.23 -13.06 3.98
CA CYS A 6 2.46 -12.13 5.04
C CYS A 6 1.73 -12.58 6.31
N THR A 7 2.37 -12.41 7.46
CA THR A 7 1.77 -12.76 8.73
C THR A 7 0.94 -11.60 9.31
N HIS A 8 0.74 -10.54 8.52
CA HIS A 8 0.05 -9.34 8.99
C HIS A 8 -1.28 -9.12 8.29
N LEU A 9 -1.86 -10.18 7.71
CA LEU A 9 -3.12 -10.04 6.99
C LEU A 9 -4.27 -9.64 7.90
N ASP A 10 -4.16 -9.90 9.19
CA ASP A 10 -5.18 -9.47 10.14
C ASP A 10 -5.25 -7.95 10.28
N GLN A 11 -4.24 -7.23 9.79
CA GLN A 11 -4.26 -5.77 9.79
C GLN A 11 -4.81 -5.16 8.52
N VAL A 12 -5.23 -6.00 7.56
CA VAL A 12 -5.77 -5.52 6.29
C VAL A 12 -7.24 -5.18 6.47
N GLU A 13 -7.56 -3.89 6.30
CA GLU A 13 -8.94 -3.39 6.38
C GLU A 13 -9.43 -2.90 5.03
N PHE A 14 -8.52 -2.47 4.15
CA PHE A 14 -8.85 -1.90 2.86
C PHE A 14 -8.19 -2.73 1.78
N THR A 15 -8.99 -3.38 0.94
CA THR A 15 -8.47 -4.17 -0.18
C THR A 15 -8.75 -3.52 -1.52
N GLN A 16 -9.71 -2.60 -1.59
CA GLN A 16 -10.08 -1.94 -2.82
C GLN A 16 -9.63 -0.49 -2.80
N LEU A 17 -9.20 -0.02 -3.97
CA LEU A 17 -8.81 1.37 -4.11
C LEU A 17 -10.02 2.27 -4.07
N PRO A 18 -9.86 3.52 -3.59
CA PRO A 18 -10.94 4.50 -3.71
C PRO A 18 -11.28 4.76 -5.17
N SER A 19 -12.49 5.25 -5.40
CA SER A 19 -12.96 5.50 -6.76
C SER A 19 -12.16 6.59 -7.45
N SER A 20 -11.54 7.50 -6.70
CA SER A 20 -10.66 8.49 -7.28
C SER A 20 -9.51 8.76 -6.33
N ILE A 21 -8.32 8.96 -6.91
CA ILE A 21 -7.09 9.20 -6.15
C ILE A 21 -6.42 10.43 -6.75
N ALA A 22 -6.27 11.47 -5.95
CA ALA A 22 -5.66 12.71 -6.42
C ALA A 22 -4.14 12.60 -6.49
N GLY A 23 -3.53 11.72 -5.70
CA GLY A 23 -2.10 11.57 -5.66
C GLY A 23 -1.63 11.16 -4.28
N CYS A 24 -0.32 11.25 -4.06
CA CYS A 24 0.23 10.99 -2.73
C CYS A 24 -0.24 12.09 -1.78
N GLU A 25 -0.91 11.70 -0.70
CA GLU A 25 -1.50 12.67 0.22
C GLU A 25 -0.46 13.58 0.82
N ASP A 26 0.68 13.00 1.24
CA ASP A 26 1.73 13.81 1.86
C ASP A 26 2.46 14.68 0.84
N CYS A 27 2.64 14.19 -0.39
CA CYS A 27 3.25 15.00 -1.44
C CYS A 27 2.36 16.18 -1.80
N LEU A 28 1.04 15.96 -1.85
CA LEU A 28 0.12 17.05 -2.13
C LEU A 28 0.20 18.14 -1.06
N ALA A 29 0.39 17.74 0.18
CA ALA A 29 0.46 18.70 1.28
C ALA A 29 1.72 19.55 1.24
N ILE A 30 2.83 19.01 0.70
CA ILE A 30 4.12 19.73 0.69
C ILE A 30 4.54 20.20 -0.70
N GLY A 31 3.69 19.99 -1.71
CA GLY A 31 4.07 20.32 -3.08
C GLY A 31 5.14 19.40 -3.65
N GLY A 32 5.25 18.17 -3.14
CA GLY A 32 6.25 17.22 -3.59
C GLY A 32 5.83 16.50 -4.85
N ARG A 33 6.73 15.64 -5.33
CA ARG A 33 6.50 14.85 -6.54
C ARG A 33 6.55 13.38 -6.22
N TRP A 34 5.85 12.58 -7.04
CA TRP A 34 5.84 11.14 -6.89
C TRP A 34 5.88 10.47 -8.26
N LEU A 35 6.32 9.20 -8.27
CA LEU A 35 6.30 8.39 -9.48
C LEU A 35 5.10 7.45 -9.51
N HIS A 36 4.98 6.61 -8.49
CA HIS A 36 3.87 5.65 -8.40
C HIS A 36 3.24 5.75 -7.04
N LEU A 37 2.01 5.24 -6.93
CA LEU A 37 1.24 5.38 -5.71
C LEU A 37 1.00 4.03 -5.06
N ARG A 38 0.92 4.04 -3.74
CA ARG A 38 0.64 2.86 -2.93
C ARG A 38 -0.44 3.20 -1.92
N MET A 39 -1.29 2.23 -1.57
CA MET A 39 -2.31 2.44 -0.56
C MET A 39 -1.99 1.60 0.66
N CYS A 40 -2.03 2.23 1.84
CA CYS A 40 -1.92 1.50 3.09
C CYS A 40 -3.19 0.68 3.28
N MET A 41 -3.03 -0.63 3.44
CA MET A 41 -4.20 -1.51 3.54
C MET A 41 -4.79 -1.54 4.94
N THR A 42 -4.15 -0.90 5.90
CA THR A 42 -4.71 -0.79 7.24
C THR A 42 -5.60 0.43 7.39
N CYS A 43 -5.18 1.60 6.87
CA CYS A 43 -5.93 2.83 7.07
C CYS A 43 -6.36 3.51 5.77
N GLY A 44 -5.93 3.01 4.62
CA GLY A 44 -6.36 3.55 3.33
C GLY A 44 -5.56 4.75 2.85
N LYS A 45 -4.52 5.16 3.56
CA LYS A 45 -3.74 6.33 3.16
C LYS A 45 -2.99 6.07 1.87
N ILE A 46 -2.98 7.06 0.98
CA ILE A 46 -2.27 6.97 -0.29
C ILE A 46 -0.91 7.66 -0.13
N GLY A 47 0.15 6.92 -0.42
CA GLY A 47 1.50 7.43 -0.36
C GLY A 47 2.28 7.09 -1.61
N CYS A 48 3.47 7.67 -1.75
CA CYS A 48 4.30 7.44 -2.94
C CYS A 48 5.27 6.28 -2.70
N CYS A 49 5.69 5.67 -3.80
CA CYS A 49 6.53 4.47 -3.77
C CYS A 49 7.97 4.80 -3.40
N ASP A 50 8.78 3.74 -3.22
CA ASP A 50 10.18 3.91 -2.84
C ASP A 50 11.05 4.48 -3.96
N SER A 51 10.55 4.47 -5.21
CA SER A 51 11.24 5.15 -6.30
C SER A 51 10.94 6.64 -6.34
N SER A 52 9.98 7.10 -5.55
CA SER A 52 9.66 8.51 -5.43
C SER A 52 10.63 9.21 -4.50
N PRO A 53 10.85 10.52 -4.67
CA PRO A 53 11.82 11.20 -3.82
C PRO A 53 11.51 11.13 -2.32
N ASN A 54 10.23 11.15 -1.95
CA ASN A 54 9.86 11.24 -0.54
C ASN A 54 9.48 9.92 0.10
N ARG A 55 9.21 8.90 -0.67
CA ARG A 55 8.94 7.54 -0.17
C ARG A 55 7.94 7.51 0.98
N HIS A 56 6.80 8.19 0.79
CA HIS A 56 5.84 8.36 1.87
C HIS A 56 5.17 7.05 2.28
N ALA A 57 4.97 6.11 1.36
CA ALA A 57 4.31 4.86 1.70
C ALA A 57 5.14 4.03 2.67
N SER A 58 6.43 3.85 2.42
CA SER A 58 7.26 3.07 3.32
C SER A 58 7.50 3.80 4.63
N ARG A 59 7.61 5.14 4.57
CA ARG A 59 7.74 5.92 5.79
C ARG A 59 6.50 5.75 6.68
N HIS A 60 5.31 5.85 6.09
CA HIS A 60 4.08 5.66 6.84
C HIS A 60 4.02 4.27 7.47
N ALA A 61 4.42 3.25 6.71
CA ALA A 61 4.40 1.88 7.23
C ALA A 61 5.25 1.74 8.49
N ARG A 62 6.41 2.39 8.51
CA ARG A 62 7.29 2.32 9.67
C ARG A 62 6.80 3.18 10.82
N GLU A 63 6.29 4.37 10.53
CA GLU A 63 5.93 5.33 11.58
C GLU A 63 4.71 4.88 12.38
N VAL A 64 3.76 4.23 11.74
CA VAL A 64 2.52 3.85 12.42
C VAL A 64 2.32 2.33 12.47
N SER A 65 3.33 1.57 12.07
CA SER A 65 3.29 0.11 12.13
C SER A 65 2.15 -0.48 11.31
N HIS A 66 1.97 0.04 10.10
CA HIS A 66 1.01 -0.48 9.13
C HIS A 66 1.80 -1.14 8.00
N PRO A 67 2.16 -2.42 8.11
CA PRO A 67 3.16 -3.00 7.21
C PRO A 67 2.66 -3.38 5.83
N VAL A 68 1.36 -3.44 5.61
CA VAL A 68 0.84 -3.99 4.37
C VAL A 68 0.32 -2.88 3.47
N ILE A 69 0.82 -2.85 2.25
CA ILE A 69 0.36 -1.90 1.22
C ILE A 69 -0.05 -2.67 -0.02
N ARG A 70 -0.76 -1.99 -0.92
CA ARG A 70 -1.01 -2.50 -2.26
C ARG A 70 -0.69 -1.41 -3.26
N SER A 71 -0.43 -1.83 -4.52
CA SER A 71 -0.27 -0.85 -5.58
C SER A 71 -1.58 -0.08 -5.76
N ALA A 72 -1.44 1.23 -5.95
CA ALA A 72 -2.58 2.09 -6.26
C ALA A 72 -2.56 2.50 -7.74
N GLU A 73 -1.76 1.85 -8.56
CA GLU A 73 -1.68 2.13 -9.98
C GLU A 73 -2.71 1.29 -10.75
N PRO A 74 -3.28 1.85 -11.81
CA PRO A 74 -4.26 1.10 -12.59
C PRO A 74 -3.65 -0.18 -13.17
N GLY A 75 -4.40 -1.27 -13.08
CA GLY A 75 -3.96 -2.54 -13.63
C GLY A 75 -2.99 -3.32 -12.76
N GLU A 76 -2.62 -2.81 -11.61
CA GLU A 76 -1.70 -3.49 -10.70
C GLU A 76 -2.48 -3.94 -9.47
N GLY A 77 -2.48 -5.25 -9.20
CA GLY A 77 -3.23 -5.79 -8.07
C GLY A 77 -2.37 -6.37 -6.97
N TRP A 78 -1.06 -6.17 -7.04
CA TRP A 78 -0.18 -6.78 -6.06
C TRP A 78 -0.17 -5.99 -4.75
N SER A 79 0.15 -6.71 -3.69
CA SER A 79 0.34 -6.16 -2.35
C SER A 79 1.75 -6.50 -1.86
N TRP A 80 2.18 -5.80 -0.83
CA TRP A 80 3.53 -5.97 -0.28
C TRP A 80 3.49 -5.79 1.23
N CYS A 81 4.18 -6.67 1.95
CA CYS A 81 4.37 -6.53 3.38
C CYS A 81 5.80 -6.08 3.65
N PHE A 82 5.95 -4.92 4.28
CA PHE A 82 7.28 -4.39 4.56
C PHE A 82 8.02 -5.16 5.63
N VAL A 83 7.31 -5.83 6.53
CA VAL A 83 7.96 -6.60 7.59
C VAL A 83 8.40 -7.96 7.09
N ASP A 84 7.51 -8.68 6.43
CA ASP A 84 7.83 -10.02 5.95
C ASP A 84 8.52 -10.00 4.59
N GLU A 85 8.49 -8.86 3.90
CA GLU A 85 9.15 -8.66 2.61
C GLU A 85 8.67 -9.69 1.59
N VAL A 86 7.35 -9.80 1.47
CA VAL A 86 6.73 -10.69 0.49
C VAL A 86 5.68 -9.92 -0.30
N ALA A 87 5.58 -10.26 -1.58
CA ALA A 87 4.55 -9.73 -2.45
C ALA A 87 3.45 -10.78 -2.59
N PHE A 88 2.20 -10.31 -2.67
CA PHE A 88 1.06 -11.21 -2.76
C PHE A 88 -0.13 -10.44 -3.29
N GLU A 89 -1.24 -11.15 -3.49
CA GLU A 89 -2.50 -10.52 -3.88
C GLU A 89 -3.57 -10.84 -2.86
N VAL A 90 -4.35 -9.83 -2.51
CA VAL A 90 -5.53 -10.00 -1.68
C VAL A 90 -6.75 -9.77 -2.56
N ARG A 91 -7.58 -10.80 -2.70
CA ARG A 91 -8.75 -10.73 -3.56
C ARG A 91 -9.97 -10.42 -2.72
N PRO A 92 -10.65 -9.31 -2.98
CA PRO A 92 -11.82 -8.97 -2.18
C PRO A 92 -12.90 -10.04 -2.23
N GLU A 93 -13.11 -10.66 -3.37
CA GLU A 93 -14.16 -11.66 -3.49
C GLU A 93 -13.85 -12.93 -2.70
N ALA A 94 -12.59 -13.17 -2.36
CA ALA A 94 -12.22 -14.33 -1.58
C ALA A 94 -12.59 -14.16 -0.10
N GLN A 95 -13.06 -13.00 0.27
CA GLN A 95 -13.41 -12.70 1.64
C GLN A 95 -14.88 -12.93 1.96
N ARG A 96 -15.63 -13.40 1.01
CA ARG A 96 -17.04 -13.70 1.22
C ARG A 96 -17.24 -15.03 1.92
#